data_23950471a3f3ce1629457e1c885307b5
#
_entry.id   23950471a3f3ce1629457e1c885307b5
#
_cell.length_a   1.000
_cell.length_b   1.000
_cell.length_c   1.000
_cell.angle_alpha   90.00
_cell.angle_beta   90.00
_cell.angle_gamma   90.00
#
_symmetry.space_group_name_H-M   'P 1'
#
loop_
_entity.id
_entity.type
_entity.pdbx_description
1 polymer ?
#
loop_
_entity_poly.entity_id
_entity_poly.type
_entity_poly.pdbx_seq_one_letter_code
_entity_poly.pdbx_strand_id
1 'polypeptide(L)'
;MGPVADKLVTHGMLVEHDLGRADILSLETALNEYQKNPLPELKLDILSYAMAYAHLLQLHIEKENSVVYPFAERSLSAEDFQAIDEKSEAFEKEQGEKGVQAHYLAALERLEKKYLS
;
A
#
# COMPACT_ATOMS: atom_id res chain seq x y z
N MET A 1 -5.48 4.41 -23.04
CA MET A 1 -4.13 4.99 -22.92
C MET A 1 -3.04 4.27 -23.76
N GLY A 2 -3.26 3.08 -24.26
CA GLY A 2 -2.37 2.39 -25.15
C GLY A 2 -1.40 1.40 -24.52
N PRO A 3 -0.49 0.80 -25.35
CA PRO A 3 0.36 -0.32 -24.89
C PRO A 3 1.34 0.03 -23.78
N VAL A 4 1.82 1.26 -23.70
CA VAL A 4 2.76 1.69 -22.66
C VAL A 4 2.08 1.74 -21.32
N ALA A 5 0.87 2.32 -21.27
CA ALA A 5 0.07 2.36 -20.06
C ALA A 5 -0.32 0.96 -19.59
N ASP A 6 -0.68 0.10 -20.53
CA ASP A 6 -1.04 -1.28 -20.24
C ASP A 6 0.11 -2.04 -19.59
N LYS A 7 1.33 -1.90 -20.13
CA LYS A 7 2.53 -2.49 -19.52
C LYS A 7 2.84 -1.92 -18.15
N LEU A 8 2.76 -0.60 -18.02
CA LEU A 8 3.06 0.09 -16.77
C LEU A 8 2.12 -0.36 -15.64
N VAL A 9 0.83 -0.47 -15.92
CA VAL A 9 -0.19 -0.88 -14.95
C VAL A 9 -0.19 -2.39 -14.76
N THR A 10 -0.37 -3.15 -15.84
CA THR A 10 -0.59 -4.61 -15.78
C THR A 10 0.66 -5.39 -15.39
N HIS A 11 1.84 -5.01 -15.92
CA HIS A 11 3.11 -5.72 -15.67
C HIS A 11 3.99 -5.04 -14.61
N GLY A 12 3.59 -3.89 -14.11
CA GLY A 12 4.30 -3.15 -13.07
C GLY A 12 3.47 -3.00 -11.81
N MET A 13 2.52 -2.06 -11.81
CA MET A 13 1.77 -1.69 -10.60
C MET A 13 0.94 -2.84 -10.03
N LEU A 14 0.20 -3.58 -10.85
CA LEU A 14 -0.63 -4.68 -10.38
C LEU A 14 0.19 -5.85 -9.86
N VAL A 15 1.35 -6.13 -10.47
CA VAL A 15 2.28 -7.15 -9.99
C VAL A 15 2.82 -6.76 -8.62
N GLU A 16 3.20 -5.51 -8.42
CA GLU A 16 3.67 -5.02 -7.11
C GLU A 16 2.57 -5.07 -6.05
N HIS A 17 1.32 -4.80 -6.41
CA HIS A 17 0.18 -4.97 -5.50
C HIS A 17 0.00 -6.44 -5.08
N ASP A 18 0.16 -7.38 -6.00
CA ASP A 18 0.08 -8.82 -5.70
C ASP A 18 1.22 -9.27 -4.80
N LEU A 19 2.44 -8.79 -5.03
CA LEU A 19 3.58 -9.06 -4.16
C LEU A 19 3.35 -8.48 -2.76
N GLY A 20 2.81 -7.28 -2.65
CA GLY A 20 2.46 -6.67 -1.37
C GLY A 20 1.42 -7.48 -0.61
N ARG A 21 0.39 -7.97 -1.28
CA ARG A 21 -0.62 -8.85 -0.66
C ARG A 21 -0.02 -10.16 -0.18
N ALA A 22 0.91 -10.73 -0.95
CA ALA A 22 1.61 -11.95 -0.55
C ALA A 22 2.48 -11.72 0.69
N ASP A 23 3.20 -10.62 0.77
CA ASP A 23 3.99 -10.24 1.94
C ASP A 23 3.13 -10.05 3.19
N ILE A 24 2.00 -9.38 3.07
CA ILE A 24 1.05 -9.19 4.17
C ILE A 24 0.45 -10.52 4.64
N LEU A 25 0.10 -11.41 3.72
CA LEU A 25 -0.42 -12.73 4.07
C LEU A 25 0.64 -13.55 4.80
N SER A 26 1.89 -13.53 4.35
CA SER A 26 3.01 -14.22 5.00
C SER A 26 3.28 -13.65 6.39
N LEU A 27 3.23 -12.33 6.53
CA LEU A 27 3.38 -11.65 7.82
C LEU A 27 2.27 -12.05 8.80
N GLU A 28 1.03 -12.04 8.36
CA GLU A 28 -0.13 -12.42 9.16
C GLU A 28 -0.03 -13.88 9.62
N THR A 29 0.37 -14.78 8.73
CA THR A 29 0.58 -16.20 9.04
C THR A 29 1.67 -16.36 10.10
N ALA A 30 2.80 -15.69 9.93
CA ALA A 30 3.91 -15.75 10.91
C ALA A 30 3.51 -15.19 12.27
N LEU A 31 2.73 -14.10 12.31
CA LEU A 31 2.20 -13.53 13.55
C LEU A 31 1.27 -14.51 14.27
N ASN A 32 0.36 -15.14 13.54
CA ASN A 32 -0.56 -16.11 14.10
C ASN A 32 0.15 -17.35 14.66
N GLU A 33 1.15 -17.84 13.96
CA GLU A 33 1.98 -18.96 14.41
C GLU A 33 2.80 -18.58 15.65
N TYR A 34 3.38 -17.39 15.67
CA TYR A 34 4.15 -16.88 16.81
C TYR A 34 3.29 -16.77 18.07
N GLN A 35 2.05 -16.33 17.94
CA GLN A 35 1.12 -16.25 19.07
C GLN A 35 0.83 -17.62 19.70
N LYS A 36 0.83 -18.67 18.87
CA LYS A 36 0.61 -20.05 19.33
C LYS A 36 1.89 -20.68 19.91
N ASN A 37 3.01 -20.40 19.32
CA ASN A 37 4.31 -20.97 19.69
C ASN A 37 5.43 -19.97 19.40
N PRO A 38 5.86 -19.17 20.39
CA PRO A 38 6.79 -18.06 20.18
C PRO A 38 8.25 -18.53 19.97
N LEU A 39 8.52 -19.07 18.78
CA LEU A 39 9.85 -19.49 18.38
C LEU A 39 10.67 -18.30 17.83
N PRO A 40 11.99 -18.25 18.10
CA PRO A 40 12.85 -17.20 17.55
C PRO A 40 12.83 -17.08 16.02
N GLU A 41 12.70 -18.20 15.31
CA GLU A 41 12.62 -18.26 13.85
C GLU A 41 11.39 -17.50 13.33
N LEU A 42 10.27 -17.56 14.06
CA LEU A 42 9.06 -16.83 13.70
C LEU A 42 9.21 -15.33 13.90
N LYS A 43 9.97 -14.89 14.89
CA LYS A 43 10.32 -13.46 15.03
C LYS A 43 11.11 -12.95 13.82
N LEU A 44 12.05 -13.75 13.35
CA LEU A 44 12.85 -13.41 12.17
C LEU A 44 11.96 -13.32 10.93
N ASP A 45 11.05 -14.27 10.75
CA ASP A 45 10.08 -14.25 9.66
C ASP A 45 9.19 -13.00 9.69
N ILE A 46 8.66 -12.66 10.86
CA ILE A 46 7.85 -11.45 11.06
C ILE A 46 8.63 -10.21 10.61
N LEU A 47 9.85 -10.04 11.08
CA LEU A 47 10.70 -8.91 10.73
C LEU A 47 11.00 -8.89 9.23
N SER A 48 11.31 -10.04 8.64
CA SER A 48 11.64 -10.16 7.22
C SER A 48 10.46 -9.79 6.33
N TYR A 49 9.27 -10.29 6.61
CA TYR A 49 8.09 -9.96 5.83
C TYR A 49 7.65 -8.51 6.01
N ALA A 50 7.73 -7.97 7.23
CA ALA A 50 7.41 -6.58 7.49
C ALA A 50 8.36 -5.63 6.74
N MET A 51 9.66 -5.91 6.75
CA MET A 51 10.67 -5.12 6.04
C MET A 51 10.53 -5.25 4.52
N ALA A 52 10.24 -6.44 4.02
CA ALA A 52 10.00 -6.66 2.60
C ALA A 52 8.82 -5.83 2.10
N TYR A 53 7.71 -5.84 2.84
CA TYR A 53 6.54 -5.04 2.51
C TYR A 53 6.83 -3.53 2.56
N ALA A 54 7.48 -3.06 3.61
CA ALA A 54 7.82 -1.65 3.76
C ALA A 54 8.71 -1.15 2.61
N HIS A 55 9.70 -1.94 2.22
CA HIS A 55 10.59 -1.61 1.11
C HIS A 55 9.86 -1.62 -0.23
N LEU A 56 9.04 -2.63 -0.48
CA LEU A 56 8.20 -2.72 -1.69
C LEU A 56 7.27 -1.51 -1.79
N LEU A 57 6.60 -1.15 -0.69
CA LEU A 57 5.67 -0.02 -0.65
C LEU A 57 6.39 1.30 -0.94
N GLN A 58 7.56 1.51 -0.36
CA GLN A 58 8.36 2.70 -0.60
C GLN A 58 8.72 2.85 -2.09
N LEU A 59 9.22 1.80 -2.72
CA LEU A 59 9.56 1.80 -4.13
C LEU A 59 8.33 1.98 -5.01
N HIS A 60 7.21 1.38 -4.65
CA HIS A 60 5.94 1.51 -5.36
C HIS A 60 5.44 2.96 -5.36
N ILE A 61 5.47 3.63 -4.21
CA ILE A 61 5.08 5.03 -4.07
C ILE A 61 6.00 5.94 -4.89
N GLU A 62 7.31 5.69 -4.87
CA GLU A 62 8.27 6.43 -5.67
C GLU A 62 7.96 6.32 -7.18
N LYS A 63 7.60 5.12 -7.65
CA LYS A 63 7.21 4.90 -9.05
C LYS A 63 5.89 5.61 -9.39
N GLU A 64 4.91 5.57 -8.51
CA GLU A 64 3.65 6.30 -8.71
C GLU A 64 3.92 7.80 -8.88
N ASN A 65 4.72 8.38 -8.00
CA ASN A 65 5.00 9.81 -7.99
C ASN A 65 5.90 10.27 -9.16
N SER A 66 6.89 9.47 -9.54
CA SER A 66 7.89 9.86 -10.55
C SER A 66 7.58 9.39 -11.98
N VAL A 67 6.78 8.34 -12.13
CA VAL A 67 6.51 7.72 -13.44
C VAL A 67 5.02 7.65 -13.76
N VAL A 68 4.22 7.02 -12.89
CA VAL A 68 2.82 6.71 -13.20
C VAL A 68 1.96 7.97 -13.27
N TYR A 69 2.00 8.80 -12.26
CA TYR A 69 1.21 10.04 -12.23
C TYR A 69 1.64 11.04 -13.31
N PRO A 70 2.95 11.31 -13.52
CA PRO A 70 3.35 12.15 -14.63
C PRO A 70 2.94 11.62 -16.01
N PHE A 71 3.00 10.31 -16.21
CA PHE A 71 2.50 9.67 -17.43
C PHE A 71 0.99 9.86 -17.59
N ALA A 72 0.21 9.66 -16.53
CA ALA A 72 -1.22 9.88 -16.54
C ALA A 72 -1.59 11.34 -16.84
N GLU A 73 -0.88 12.29 -16.24
CA GLU A 73 -1.07 13.73 -16.51
C GLU A 73 -0.88 14.08 -17.99
N ARG A 74 0.07 13.43 -18.66
CA ARG A 74 0.33 13.66 -20.10
C ARG A 74 -0.65 12.94 -21.01
N SER A 75 -1.26 11.84 -20.55
CA SER A 75 -2.01 10.91 -21.37
C SER A 75 -3.52 11.00 -21.22
N LEU A 76 -4.00 11.51 -20.09
CA LEU A 76 -5.42 11.63 -19.79
C LEU A 76 -5.98 13.01 -20.18
N SER A 77 -7.24 13.04 -20.58
CA SER A 77 -7.95 14.29 -20.85
C SER A 77 -8.38 14.98 -19.54
N ALA A 78 -8.72 16.28 -19.64
CA ALA A 78 -9.25 17.01 -18.49
C ALA A 78 -10.54 16.38 -17.94
N GLU A 79 -11.38 15.82 -18.82
CA GLU A 79 -12.60 15.13 -18.42
C GLU A 79 -12.31 13.86 -17.63
N ASP A 80 -11.28 13.09 -18.04
CA ASP A 80 -10.84 11.90 -17.34
C ASP A 80 -10.32 12.24 -15.94
N PHE A 81 -9.51 13.30 -15.81
CA PHE A 81 -9.06 13.79 -14.51
C PHE A 81 -10.20 14.20 -13.61
N GLN A 82 -11.18 14.92 -14.12
CA GLN A 82 -12.33 15.31 -13.35
C GLN A 82 -13.11 14.10 -12.85
N ALA A 83 -13.34 13.09 -13.69
CA ALA A 83 -14.02 11.87 -13.32
C ALA A 83 -13.26 11.09 -12.23
N ILE A 84 -11.92 11.03 -12.31
CA ILE A 84 -11.07 10.40 -11.30
C ILE A 84 -11.15 11.16 -9.98
N ASP A 85 -11.03 12.47 -10.01
CA ASP A 85 -11.11 13.32 -8.82
C ASP A 85 -12.47 13.16 -8.11
N GLU A 86 -13.57 13.17 -8.83
CA GLU A 86 -14.91 12.96 -8.27
C GLU A 86 -15.04 11.59 -7.59
N LYS A 87 -14.56 10.54 -8.23
CA LYS A 87 -14.57 9.18 -7.66
C LYS A 87 -13.66 9.06 -6.45
N SER A 88 -12.49 9.69 -6.49
CA SER A 88 -11.54 9.69 -5.37
C SER A 88 -12.11 10.42 -4.16
N GLU A 89 -12.69 11.59 -4.37
CA GLU A 89 -13.35 12.35 -3.31
C GLU A 89 -14.51 11.58 -2.68
N ALA A 90 -15.34 10.94 -3.50
CA ALA A 90 -16.47 10.12 -3.02
C ALA A 90 -15.96 8.93 -2.19
N PHE A 91 -14.90 8.26 -2.64
CA PHE A 91 -14.27 7.15 -1.91
C PHE A 91 -13.67 7.61 -0.59
N GLU A 92 -12.90 8.69 -0.58
CA GLU A 92 -12.31 9.25 0.64
C GLU A 92 -13.38 9.65 1.65
N LYS A 93 -14.47 10.27 1.18
CA LYS A 93 -15.60 10.64 2.03
C LYS A 93 -16.24 9.41 2.65
N GLU A 94 -16.49 8.37 1.87
CA GLU A 94 -17.04 7.10 2.35
C GLU A 94 -16.14 6.47 3.40
N GLN A 95 -14.84 6.40 3.16
CA GLN A 95 -13.87 5.83 4.12
C GLN A 95 -13.76 6.70 5.37
N GLY A 96 -13.85 8.02 5.23
CA GLY A 96 -13.88 8.96 6.35
C GLY A 96 -15.11 8.75 7.23
N GLU A 97 -16.28 8.54 6.64
CA GLU A 97 -17.51 8.23 7.37
C GLU A 97 -17.42 6.89 8.12
N LYS A 98 -16.71 5.92 7.56
CA LYS A 98 -16.42 4.63 8.23
C LYS A 98 -15.33 4.73 9.29
N GLY A 99 -14.63 5.86 9.38
CA GLY A 99 -13.57 6.09 10.36
C GLY A 99 -12.25 5.35 10.05
N VAL A 100 -12.04 4.91 8.81
CA VAL A 100 -10.88 4.11 8.41
C VAL A 100 -9.57 4.90 8.62
N GLN A 101 -9.49 6.12 8.09
CA GLN A 101 -8.30 6.96 8.23
C GLN A 101 -8.00 7.28 9.69
N ALA A 102 -9.02 7.67 10.46
CA ALA A 102 -8.88 7.99 11.87
C ALA A 102 -8.38 6.79 12.69
N HIS A 103 -8.87 5.60 12.38
CA HIS A 103 -8.47 4.35 13.03
C HIS A 103 -6.96 4.09 12.84
N TYR A 104 -6.47 4.17 11.61
CA TYR A 104 -5.05 3.91 11.30
C TYR A 104 -4.13 5.03 11.77
N LEU A 105 -4.55 6.29 11.70
CA LEU A 105 -3.78 7.41 12.26
C LEU A 105 -3.62 7.28 13.78
N ALA A 106 -4.69 6.90 14.49
CA ALA A 106 -4.62 6.66 15.92
C ALA A 106 -3.68 5.49 16.26
N ALA A 107 -3.69 4.42 15.45
CA ALA A 107 -2.76 3.29 15.62
C ALA A 107 -1.31 3.74 15.43
N LEU A 108 -1.05 4.56 14.40
CA LEU A 108 0.28 5.12 14.15
C LEU A 108 0.77 5.98 15.32
N GLU A 109 -0.06 6.87 15.83
CA GLU A 109 0.27 7.71 16.99
C GLU A 109 0.63 6.87 18.22
N ARG A 110 -0.12 5.80 18.49
CA ARG A 110 0.18 4.90 19.61
C ARG A 110 1.55 4.24 19.45
N LEU A 111 1.86 3.80 18.24
CA LEU A 111 3.15 3.17 17.93
C LEU A 111 4.30 4.16 18.03
N GLU A 112 4.14 5.37 17.53
CA GLU A 112 5.14 6.43 17.63
C GLU A 112 5.44 6.79 19.09
N LYS A 113 4.41 6.96 19.90
CA LYS A 113 4.58 7.24 21.33
C LYS A 113 5.29 6.10 22.05
N LYS A 114 5.02 4.86 21.68
CA LYS A 114 5.61 3.69 22.32
C LYS A 114 7.09 3.50 21.97
N TYR A 115 7.47 3.74 20.71
CA TYR A 115 8.78 3.35 20.19
C TYR A 115 9.70 4.52 19.81
N LEU A 116 9.19 5.71 19.57
CA LEU A 116 9.95 6.86 19.07
C LEU A 116 10.04 8.03 20.05
N SER A 117 9.34 7.96 21.16
CA SER A 117 9.39 9.01 22.18
C SER A 117 10.51 8.85 23.18
#